data_9b5f0754129f407172c917b6c8ab2728
#
_entry.id   9b5f0754129f407172c917b6c8ab2728
#
_cell.length_a   1.000
_cell.length_b   1.000
_cell.length_c   1.000
_cell.angle_alpha   90.00
_cell.angle_beta   90.00
_cell.angle_gamma   90.00
#
_symmetry.space_group_name_H-M   'P 1'
#
loop_
_entity.id
_entity.type
_entity.pdbx_description
1 polymer ?
#
loop_
_entity_poly.entity_id
_entity_poly.type
_entity_poly.pdbx_seq_one_letter_code
_entity_poly.pdbx_strand_id
1 'polypeptide(L)'
;AAVQSAIDGNIAKRVPDRAPDYFVLDIPRDRVDEFETLVRNADPGASWRTVPALRGSVLAFGSEGAMTRTADLDEIPDGAWALRGERGLTYADRLPEGNELTEGTWWGPMYAGEPLVSVDEDFADAAGLKVGDMLTFGVLGVERTARIANLRRIDWESMGFNYVFVLSPNALQDAPHNLAATVELSQGTPTGPLLQSLVAALPSTSVIEVGGVLEQARAILEQVGFATLAAASVAVLAGLAVLLGAIAAARAARTYDTVILRVLGADRRQIIAMQLIEYVALAATLAVVALGIGSLAAWLVITQLFEFDWLPDWGQVLAVLGLGVFVVLAFALGASLPLLRAKPAQALRDL
;
A
#
# COMPACT_ATOMS: atom_id res chain seq x y z
N ALA A 1 1.11 6.85 -16.22
CA ALA A 1 0.19 5.70 -16.06
C ALA A 1 0.80 4.65 -15.12
N ALA A 2 1.95 3.99 -15.46
CA ALA A 2 2.49 2.90 -14.64
C ALA A 2 2.85 3.33 -13.19
N VAL A 3 3.46 4.50 -13.00
CA VAL A 3 3.77 5.04 -11.67
C VAL A 3 2.48 5.33 -10.90
N GLN A 4 1.52 5.99 -11.51
CA GLN A 4 0.27 6.36 -10.85
C GLN A 4 -0.55 5.12 -10.48
N SER A 5 -0.70 4.15 -11.40
CA SER A 5 -1.44 2.91 -11.11
C SER A 5 -0.77 2.07 -10.03
N ALA A 6 0.57 2.06 -9.96
CA ALA A 6 1.29 1.36 -8.90
C ALA A 6 1.15 2.07 -7.54
N ILE A 7 1.14 3.41 -7.51
CA ILE A 7 0.85 4.18 -6.28
C ILE A 7 -0.58 3.90 -5.81
N ASP A 8 -1.57 4.02 -6.70
CA ASP A 8 -2.98 3.78 -6.37
C ASP A 8 -3.20 2.33 -5.87
N GLY A 9 -2.54 1.36 -6.51
CA GLY A 9 -2.58 -0.06 -6.09
C GLY A 9 -1.94 -0.30 -4.72
N ASN A 10 -0.82 0.36 -4.40
CA ASN A 10 -0.19 0.26 -3.09
C ASN A 10 -1.01 0.97 -2.01
N ILE A 11 -1.61 2.13 -2.32
CA ILE A 11 -2.52 2.82 -1.40
C ILE A 11 -3.72 1.94 -1.08
N ALA A 12 -4.38 1.38 -2.11
CA ALA A 12 -5.52 0.48 -1.92
C ALA A 12 -5.16 -0.78 -1.12
N LYS A 13 -3.93 -1.28 -1.23
CA LYS A 13 -3.46 -2.46 -0.50
C LYS A 13 -3.04 -2.14 0.94
N ARG A 14 -2.35 -1.02 1.17
CA ARG A 14 -1.71 -0.68 2.45
C ARG A 14 -2.54 0.25 3.33
N VAL A 15 -3.46 1.00 2.75
CA VAL A 15 -4.38 1.86 3.50
C VAL A 15 -5.74 1.18 3.50
N PRO A 16 -6.17 0.59 4.62
CA PRO A 16 -7.52 0.03 4.73
C PRO A 16 -8.55 1.06 4.29
N ASP A 17 -9.65 0.61 3.69
CA ASP A 17 -10.76 1.49 3.28
C ASP A 17 -11.29 2.33 4.45
N ARG A 18 -11.06 1.86 5.68
CA ARG A 18 -11.32 2.57 6.93
C ARG A 18 -10.19 2.35 7.91
N ALA A 19 -9.39 3.39 8.11
CA ALA A 19 -8.51 3.49 9.27
C ALA A 19 -9.28 4.11 10.43
N PRO A 20 -8.98 3.74 11.69
CA PRO A 20 -9.58 4.41 12.82
C PRO A 20 -9.25 5.91 12.83
N ASP A 21 -10.23 6.74 13.18
CA ASP A 21 -10.03 8.18 13.31
C ASP A 21 -9.15 8.50 14.53
N TYR A 22 -9.30 7.70 15.59
CA TYR A 22 -8.56 7.86 16.83
C TYR A 22 -7.99 6.57 17.38
N PHE A 23 -6.77 6.68 17.92
CA PHE A 23 -6.25 5.77 18.94
C PHE A 23 -6.35 6.46 20.29
N VAL A 24 -7.00 5.82 21.25
CA VAL A 24 -7.13 6.31 22.62
C VAL A 24 -6.40 5.33 23.53
N LEU A 25 -5.35 5.82 24.20
CA LEU A 25 -4.49 5.01 25.08
C LEU A 25 -4.73 5.38 26.54
N ASP A 26 -4.38 4.47 27.43
CA ASP A 26 -4.43 4.67 28.87
C ASP A 26 -5.83 4.97 29.42
N ILE A 27 -6.87 4.35 28.86
CA ILE A 27 -8.24 4.42 29.38
C ILE A 27 -8.31 3.62 30.69
N PRO A 28 -8.60 4.26 31.85
CA PRO A 28 -8.76 3.52 33.08
C PRO A 28 -9.89 2.48 32.98
N ARG A 29 -9.64 1.28 33.46
CA ARG A 29 -10.58 0.16 33.34
C ARG A 29 -11.94 0.45 33.97
N ASP A 30 -11.97 1.19 35.08
CA ASP A 30 -13.17 1.61 35.79
C ASP A 30 -13.94 2.74 35.08
N ARG A 31 -13.36 3.35 34.03
CA ARG A 31 -13.97 4.45 33.28
C ARG A 31 -14.29 4.07 31.81
N VAL A 32 -14.21 2.81 31.46
CA VAL A 32 -14.51 2.36 30.09
C VAL A 32 -15.94 2.67 29.67
N ASP A 33 -16.92 2.52 30.57
CA ASP A 33 -18.34 2.82 30.26
C ASP A 33 -18.56 4.30 29.97
N GLU A 34 -17.80 5.17 30.63
CA GLU A 34 -17.82 6.61 30.37
C GLU A 34 -17.22 6.92 28.99
N PHE A 35 -16.07 6.29 28.65
CA PHE A 35 -15.46 6.40 27.34
C PHE A 35 -16.44 5.99 26.24
N GLU A 36 -17.08 4.81 26.36
CA GLU A 36 -18.06 4.33 25.38
C GLU A 36 -19.26 5.26 25.25
N THR A 37 -19.71 5.84 26.36
CA THR A 37 -20.82 6.82 26.38
C THR A 37 -20.44 8.09 25.63
N LEU A 38 -19.21 8.58 25.79
CA LEU A 38 -18.71 9.77 25.09
C LEU A 38 -18.62 9.52 23.58
N VAL A 39 -18.10 8.36 23.15
CA VAL A 39 -18.04 7.99 21.74
C VAL A 39 -19.44 7.90 21.14
N ARG A 40 -20.37 7.19 21.80
CA ARG A 40 -21.75 7.03 21.33
C ARG A 40 -22.54 8.33 21.27
N ASN A 41 -22.26 9.28 22.19
CA ASN A 41 -22.89 10.58 22.20
C ASN A 41 -22.36 11.50 21.09
N ALA A 42 -21.07 11.37 20.75
CA ALA A 42 -20.47 12.12 19.65
C ALA A 42 -20.95 11.61 18.29
N ASP A 43 -21.08 10.31 18.13
CA ASP A 43 -21.59 9.68 16.92
C ASP A 43 -22.28 8.33 17.26
N PRO A 44 -23.61 8.25 17.17
CA PRO A 44 -24.34 7.01 17.39
C PRO A 44 -24.00 5.87 16.42
N GLY A 45 -23.40 6.21 15.26
CA GLY A 45 -22.95 5.26 14.24
C GLY A 45 -21.47 4.89 14.36
N ALA A 46 -20.75 5.44 15.33
CA ALA A 46 -19.34 5.12 15.54
C ALA A 46 -19.14 3.66 15.91
N SER A 47 -18.04 3.09 15.43
CA SER A 47 -17.52 1.81 15.90
C SER A 47 -16.27 2.02 16.75
N TRP A 48 -16.10 1.20 17.77
CA TRP A 48 -14.89 1.21 18.59
C TRP A 48 -14.54 -0.20 19.06
N ARG A 49 -13.25 -0.37 19.32
CA ARG A 49 -12.73 -1.60 19.88
C ARG A 49 -11.79 -1.27 21.02
N THR A 50 -12.03 -1.88 22.19
CA THR A 50 -11.16 -1.77 23.35
C THR A 50 -10.32 -3.03 23.50
N VAL A 51 -9.04 -2.87 23.86
CA VAL A 51 -8.12 -3.98 24.15
C VAL A 51 -7.38 -3.69 25.46
N PRO A 52 -7.13 -4.71 26.29
CA PRO A 52 -6.25 -4.57 27.45
C PRO A 52 -4.85 -4.16 27.00
N ALA A 53 -4.27 -3.15 27.65
CA ALA A 53 -2.94 -2.66 27.33
C ALA A 53 -2.04 -2.78 28.56
N LEU A 54 -1.08 -3.71 28.48
CA LEU A 54 -0.07 -3.94 29.49
C LEU A 54 1.32 -3.75 28.89
N ARG A 55 2.31 -3.63 29.75
CA ARG A 55 3.71 -3.65 29.34
C ARG A 55 4.47 -4.70 30.14
N GLY A 56 5.41 -5.36 29.49
CA GLY A 56 6.26 -6.33 30.13
C GLY A 56 7.43 -6.71 29.23
N SER A 57 8.42 -7.33 29.83
CA SER A 57 9.60 -7.83 29.14
C SER A 57 9.63 -9.37 29.18
N VAL A 58 10.16 -9.98 28.14
CA VAL A 58 10.46 -11.42 28.14
C VAL A 58 11.70 -11.66 28.97
N LEU A 59 11.57 -12.35 30.09
CA LEU A 59 12.65 -12.65 31.02
C LEU A 59 13.36 -13.97 30.69
N ALA A 60 12.60 -14.97 30.22
CA ALA A 60 13.13 -16.26 29.82
C ALA A 60 12.25 -16.91 28.75
N PHE A 61 12.83 -17.75 27.92
CA PHE A 61 12.15 -18.46 26.86
C PHE A 61 12.81 -19.80 26.54
N GLY A 62 12.07 -20.73 25.97
CA GLY A 62 12.58 -22.04 25.55
C GLY A 62 11.72 -23.20 26.04
N SER A 63 12.22 -24.41 25.86
CA SER A 63 11.49 -25.64 26.21
C SER A 63 11.40 -25.81 27.72
N GLU A 64 10.35 -26.49 28.19
CA GLU A 64 10.13 -26.79 29.60
C GLU A 64 11.34 -27.50 30.20
N GLY A 65 11.94 -26.93 31.26
CA GLY A 65 13.15 -27.43 31.90
C GLY A 65 14.48 -27.02 31.25
N ALA A 66 14.47 -26.31 30.11
CA ALA A 66 15.64 -25.81 29.41
C ALA A 66 15.41 -24.36 28.91
N MET A 67 14.98 -23.49 29.81
CA MET A 67 14.72 -22.08 29.49
C MET A 67 16.03 -21.27 29.50
N THR A 68 16.18 -20.42 28.49
CA THR A 68 17.26 -19.44 28.40
C THR A 68 16.77 -18.11 28.96
N ARG A 69 17.55 -17.48 29.87
CA ARG A 69 17.23 -16.14 30.34
C ARG A 69 17.64 -15.12 29.30
N THR A 70 16.78 -14.17 29.02
CA THR A 70 17.09 -13.08 28.05
C THR A 70 18.32 -12.28 28.47
N ALA A 71 18.54 -12.12 29.78
CA ALA A 71 19.70 -11.41 30.32
C ALA A 71 21.03 -12.14 30.12
N ASP A 72 21.00 -13.46 29.86
CA ASP A 72 22.21 -14.27 29.68
C ASP A 72 22.62 -14.38 28.19
N LEU A 73 21.88 -13.73 27.28
CA LEU A 73 22.23 -13.68 25.87
C LEU A 73 23.33 -12.66 25.63
N ASP A 74 24.42 -13.11 25.00
CA ASP A 74 25.50 -12.22 24.54
C ASP A 74 24.99 -11.27 23.43
N GLU A 75 24.12 -11.78 22.54
CA GLU A 75 23.50 -11.03 21.46
C GLU A 75 22.09 -11.55 21.21
N ILE A 76 21.16 -10.62 20.97
CA ILE A 76 19.78 -10.98 20.63
C ILE A 76 19.74 -11.35 19.14
N PRO A 77 19.21 -12.54 18.77
CA PRO A 77 19.12 -12.96 17.39
C PRO A 77 18.42 -11.94 16.49
N ASP A 78 18.87 -11.85 15.25
CA ASP A 78 18.22 -11.03 14.25
C ASP A 78 16.76 -11.46 14.07
N GLY A 79 15.83 -10.49 14.09
CA GLY A 79 14.39 -10.76 14.05
C GLY A 79 13.73 -10.99 15.41
N ALA A 80 14.48 -11.40 16.46
CA ALA A 80 13.96 -11.57 17.82
C ALA A 80 13.92 -10.26 18.62
N TRP A 81 13.61 -9.15 17.95
CA TRP A 81 13.61 -7.78 18.50
C TRP A 81 12.71 -7.61 19.73
N ALA A 82 11.67 -8.43 19.87
CA ALA A 82 10.75 -8.36 21.01
C ALA A 82 11.37 -8.83 22.33
N LEU A 83 12.56 -9.44 22.30
CA LEU A 83 13.35 -9.73 23.51
C LEU A 83 14.03 -8.49 24.09
N ARG A 84 14.10 -7.36 23.35
CA ARG A 84 14.73 -6.11 23.81
C ARG A 84 13.77 -5.26 24.61
N GLY A 85 13.93 -5.20 25.91
CA GLY A 85 13.20 -4.29 26.80
C GLY A 85 11.71 -4.62 26.92
N GLU A 86 10.93 -3.63 27.32
CA GLU A 86 9.50 -3.77 27.49
C GLU A 86 8.75 -3.75 26.16
N ARG A 87 7.73 -4.58 26.05
CA ARG A 87 6.82 -4.67 24.91
C ARG A 87 5.36 -4.56 25.38
N GLY A 88 4.53 -4.16 24.45
CA GLY A 88 3.08 -4.24 24.65
C GLY A 88 2.65 -5.69 24.79
N LEU A 89 1.88 -5.95 25.80
CA LEU A 89 1.23 -7.23 26.06
C LEU A 89 -0.28 -7.00 26.10
N THR A 90 -1.03 -7.99 25.67
CA THR A 90 -2.48 -8.00 25.80
C THR A 90 -2.96 -9.41 26.13
N TYR A 91 -4.22 -9.53 26.49
CA TYR A 91 -4.90 -10.81 26.57
C TYR A 91 -6.22 -10.74 25.81
N ALA A 92 -6.63 -11.87 25.25
CA ALA A 92 -7.86 -11.97 24.48
C ALA A 92 -8.49 -13.35 24.63
N ASP A 93 -9.81 -13.42 24.58
CA ASP A 93 -10.59 -14.67 24.55
C ASP A 93 -10.78 -15.20 23.11
N ARG A 94 -10.61 -14.34 22.12
CA ARG A 94 -10.74 -14.64 20.69
C ARG A 94 -9.51 -14.20 19.93
N LEU A 95 -9.27 -14.85 18.79
CA LEU A 95 -8.21 -14.47 17.87
C LEU A 95 -8.39 -12.99 17.46
N PRO A 96 -7.39 -12.12 17.64
CA PRO A 96 -7.47 -10.74 17.20
C PRO A 96 -7.70 -10.63 15.69
N GLU A 97 -8.44 -9.63 15.28
CA GLU A 97 -8.68 -9.33 13.87
C GLU A 97 -7.38 -8.99 13.15
N GLY A 98 -7.27 -9.34 11.87
CA GLY A 98 -6.03 -9.20 11.11
C GLY A 98 -4.95 -10.22 11.48
N ASN A 99 -5.27 -11.23 12.26
CA ASN A 99 -4.34 -12.30 12.62
C ASN A 99 -4.83 -13.65 12.08
N GLU A 100 -3.91 -14.47 11.59
CA GLU A 100 -4.16 -15.80 11.07
C GLU A 100 -3.34 -16.84 11.84
N LEU A 101 -3.97 -17.92 12.32
CA LEU A 101 -3.24 -19.02 12.95
C LEU A 101 -2.44 -19.79 11.92
N THR A 102 -1.15 -19.96 12.18
CA THR A 102 -0.25 -20.76 11.33
C THR A 102 0.08 -22.11 11.93
N GLU A 103 0.14 -22.20 13.27
CA GLU A 103 0.38 -23.45 13.99
C GLU A 103 -0.39 -23.48 15.31
N GLY A 104 -0.82 -24.66 15.74
CA GLY A 104 -1.55 -24.87 16.98
C GLY A 104 -3.03 -24.49 16.92
N THR A 105 -3.66 -24.27 18.06
CA THR A 105 -5.08 -23.94 18.17
C THR A 105 -5.29 -22.79 19.14
N TRP A 106 -6.31 -21.95 18.88
CA TRP A 106 -6.71 -20.90 19.81
C TRP A 106 -7.46 -21.50 20.99
N TRP A 107 -7.26 -20.94 22.19
CA TRP A 107 -8.01 -21.32 23.36
C TRP A 107 -9.50 -20.91 23.28
N GLY A 108 -10.36 -21.68 23.89
CA GLY A 108 -11.80 -21.37 23.90
C GLY A 108 -12.14 -20.19 24.82
N PRO A 109 -13.32 -19.58 24.63
CA PRO A 109 -13.82 -18.56 25.54
C PRO A 109 -13.92 -19.14 26.96
N MET A 110 -13.64 -18.34 27.99
CA MET A 110 -13.59 -18.73 29.40
C MET A 110 -12.50 -19.77 29.73
N TYR A 111 -11.41 -19.78 28.99
CA TYR A 111 -10.30 -20.69 29.31
C TYR A 111 -9.71 -20.39 30.70
N ALA A 112 -9.58 -21.41 31.52
CA ALA A 112 -9.10 -21.34 32.91
C ALA A 112 -8.04 -22.42 33.23
N GLY A 113 -7.37 -22.96 32.21
CA GLY A 113 -6.29 -23.94 32.36
C GLY A 113 -4.95 -23.29 32.74
N GLU A 114 -3.85 -23.91 32.35
CA GLU A 114 -2.53 -23.29 32.49
C GLU A 114 -2.43 -21.98 31.65
N PRO A 115 -1.68 -20.97 32.09
CA PRO A 115 -1.48 -19.76 31.29
C PRO A 115 -0.94 -20.09 29.92
N LEU A 116 -1.60 -19.54 28.87
CA LEU A 116 -1.21 -19.73 27.47
C LEU A 116 -0.82 -18.40 26.84
N VAL A 117 0.03 -18.47 25.81
CA VAL A 117 0.41 -17.35 24.96
C VAL A 117 0.35 -17.73 23.49
N SER A 118 -0.16 -16.84 22.70
CA SER A 118 -0.08 -16.83 21.24
C SER A 118 1.05 -15.90 20.83
N VAL A 119 1.89 -16.35 19.92
CA VAL A 119 3.12 -15.67 19.53
C VAL A 119 3.12 -15.40 18.04
N ASP A 120 3.73 -14.28 17.63
CA ASP A 120 3.98 -13.98 16.23
C ASP A 120 4.94 -15.02 15.61
N GLU A 121 4.61 -15.51 14.41
CA GLU A 121 5.36 -16.54 13.70
C GLU A 121 6.80 -16.10 13.41
N ASP A 122 6.98 -14.90 12.87
CA ASP A 122 8.29 -14.36 12.51
C ASP A 122 9.20 -14.21 13.74
N PHE A 123 8.65 -13.75 14.87
CA PHE A 123 9.38 -13.68 16.12
C PHE A 123 9.71 -15.07 16.66
N ALA A 124 8.79 -16.01 16.61
CA ALA A 124 9.00 -17.37 17.11
C ALA A 124 10.12 -18.07 16.31
N ASP A 125 10.11 -17.94 14.99
CA ASP A 125 11.15 -18.46 14.11
C ASP A 125 12.53 -17.86 14.42
N ALA A 126 12.59 -16.53 14.58
CA ALA A 126 13.83 -15.83 14.92
C ALA A 126 14.39 -16.21 16.30
N ALA A 127 13.52 -16.49 17.27
CA ALA A 127 13.90 -16.92 18.61
C ALA A 127 14.07 -18.45 18.75
N GLY A 128 13.79 -19.22 17.69
CA GLY A 128 13.84 -20.68 17.69
C GLY A 128 12.76 -21.34 18.56
N LEU A 129 11.60 -20.67 18.75
CA LEU A 129 10.50 -21.11 19.58
C LEU A 129 9.48 -21.92 18.79
N LYS A 130 8.79 -22.85 19.49
CA LYS A 130 7.77 -23.71 18.92
C LYS A 130 6.54 -23.80 19.83
N VAL A 131 5.44 -24.26 19.28
CA VAL A 131 4.25 -24.62 20.09
C VAL A 131 4.64 -25.63 21.16
N GLY A 132 4.26 -25.36 22.40
CA GLY A 132 4.61 -26.13 23.60
C GLY A 132 5.76 -25.56 24.41
N ASP A 133 6.60 -24.69 23.86
CA ASP A 133 7.65 -23.98 24.60
C ASP A 133 7.04 -22.97 25.60
N MET A 134 7.89 -22.49 26.50
CA MET A 134 7.50 -21.60 27.60
C MET A 134 8.08 -20.21 27.39
N LEU A 135 7.32 -19.20 27.77
CA LEU A 135 7.76 -17.82 27.88
C LEU A 135 7.48 -17.30 29.29
N THR A 136 8.48 -16.67 29.89
CA THR A 136 8.31 -15.96 31.17
C THR A 136 8.37 -14.46 30.94
N PHE A 137 7.33 -13.77 31.35
CA PHE A 137 7.16 -12.33 31.24
C PHE A 137 7.33 -11.66 32.60
N GLY A 138 8.06 -10.56 32.67
CA GLY A 138 8.06 -9.65 33.80
C GLY A 138 7.02 -8.55 33.57
N VAL A 139 5.93 -8.56 34.34
CA VAL A 139 4.84 -7.58 34.24
C VAL A 139 4.69 -6.89 35.59
N LEU A 140 4.89 -5.59 35.64
CA LEU A 140 4.83 -4.79 36.88
C LEU A 140 5.63 -5.40 38.04
N GLY A 141 6.80 -5.98 37.76
CA GLY A 141 7.66 -6.62 38.75
C GLY A 141 7.25 -8.04 39.16
N VAL A 142 6.20 -8.61 38.57
CA VAL A 142 5.76 -9.99 38.83
C VAL A 142 6.12 -10.86 37.61
N GLU A 143 6.75 -11.99 37.87
CA GLU A 143 7.03 -12.99 36.83
C GLU A 143 5.78 -13.82 36.54
N ARG A 144 5.46 -13.96 35.25
CA ARG A 144 4.33 -14.74 34.75
C ARG A 144 4.80 -15.64 33.62
N THR A 145 4.61 -16.92 33.79
CA THR A 145 5.02 -17.91 32.78
C THR A 145 3.81 -18.44 32.04
N ALA A 146 3.91 -18.54 30.73
CA ALA A 146 2.85 -19.05 29.87
C ALA A 146 3.43 -20.01 28.81
N ARG A 147 2.65 -21.04 28.43
CA ARG A 147 3.00 -21.97 27.38
C ARG A 147 2.54 -21.45 26.02
N ILE A 148 3.36 -21.60 25.00
CA ILE A 148 3.00 -21.27 23.63
C ILE A 148 1.94 -22.27 23.14
N ALA A 149 0.72 -21.80 22.97
CA ALA A 149 -0.41 -22.60 22.49
C ALA A 149 -0.51 -22.63 20.97
N ASN A 150 -0.09 -21.55 20.34
CA ASN A 150 -0.15 -21.38 18.89
C ASN A 150 0.79 -20.29 18.40
N LEU A 151 1.09 -20.36 17.11
CA LEU A 151 1.76 -19.30 16.36
C LEU A 151 0.75 -18.65 15.42
N ARG A 152 0.92 -17.36 15.18
CA ARG A 152 0.06 -16.60 14.29
C ARG A 152 0.85 -15.62 13.44
N ARG A 153 0.35 -15.40 12.25
CA ARG A 153 0.81 -14.32 11.37
C ARG A 153 0.01 -13.07 11.67
N ILE A 154 0.72 -11.97 11.90
CA ILE A 154 0.13 -10.67 12.18
C ILE A 154 0.12 -9.85 10.89
N ASP A 155 -1.02 -9.28 10.53
CA ASP A 155 -1.07 -8.23 9.52
C ASP A 155 -0.64 -6.90 10.16
N TRP A 156 0.66 -6.61 10.07
CA TRP A 156 1.25 -5.37 10.58
C TRP A 156 0.81 -4.12 9.81
N GLU A 157 0.26 -4.29 8.61
CA GLU A 157 -0.28 -3.20 7.80
C GLU A 157 -1.70 -2.82 8.23
N SER A 158 -2.36 -3.66 9.03
CA SER A 158 -3.66 -3.35 9.62
C SER A 158 -3.53 -2.19 10.61
N MET A 159 -4.48 -1.25 10.55
CA MET A 159 -4.54 -0.09 11.46
C MET A 159 -5.17 -0.44 12.82
N GLY A 160 -4.92 -1.65 13.32
CA GLY A 160 -5.38 -2.13 14.61
C GLY A 160 -4.27 -2.15 15.67
N PHE A 161 -4.62 -2.63 16.87
CA PHE A 161 -3.62 -2.94 17.90
C PHE A 161 -2.98 -4.29 17.62
N ASN A 162 -1.74 -4.27 17.15
CA ASN A 162 -0.95 -5.47 16.89
C ASN A 162 0.01 -5.73 18.05
N TYR A 163 -0.04 -6.93 18.60
CA TYR A 163 0.82 -7.37 19.70
C TYR A 163 1.54 -8.65 19.32
N VAL A 164 2.86 -8.69 19.52
CA VAL A 164 3.66 -9.91 19.33
C VAL A 164 3.16 -11.03 20.24
N PHE A 165 2.79 -10.69 21.46
CA PHE A 165 2.34 -11.61 22.49
C PHE A 165 0.88 -11.32 22.89
N VAL A 166 0.01 -12.30 22.71
CA VAL A 166 -1.37 -12.27 23.21
C VAL A 166 -1.53 -13.41 24.17
N LEU A 167 -1.87 -13.14 25.44
CA LEU A 167 -2.00 -14.14 26.45
C LEU A 167 -3.46 -14.57 26.64
N SER A 168 -3.65 -15.72 27.25
CA SER A 168 -4.98 -16.13 27.72
C SER A 168 -5.44 -15.22 28.88
N PRO A 169 -6.75 -14.93 29.02
CA PRO A 169 -7.24 -14.00 30.04
C PRO A 169 -6.76 -14.32 31.45
N ASN A 170 -6.76 -15.59 31.85
CA ASN A 170 -6.33 -16.04 33.15
C ASN A 170 -4.84 -15.79 33.46
N ALA A 171 -4.03 -15.44 32.45
CA ALA A 171 -2.62 -15.12 32.66
C ALA A 171 -2.38 -13.66 33.10
N LEU A 172 -3.22 -12.71 32.68
CA LEU A 172 -2.96 -11.26 32.86
C LEU A 172 -4.16 -10.46 33.39
N GLN A 173 -5.39 -10.97 33.38
CA GLN A 173 -6.58 -10.16 33.70
C GLN A 173 -6.60 -9.63 35.15
N ASP A 174 -5.86 -10.26 36.06
CA ASP A 174 -5.71 -9.86 37.48
C ASP A 174 -4.65 -8.76 37.65
N ALA A 175 -3.74 -8.55 36.67
CA ALA A 175 -2.77 -7.50 36.75
C ALA A 175 -3.44 -6.12 36.56
N PRO A 176 -3.04 -5.10 37.32
CA PRO A 176 -3.50 -3.73 37.10
C PRO A 176 -3.13 -3.27 35.66
N HIS A 177 -4.11 -2.80 34.89
CA HIS A 177 -3.88 -2.33 33.54
C HIS A 177 -4.93 -1.32 33.09
N ASN A 178 -4.58 -0.52 32.13
CA ASN A 178 -5.48 0.33 31.38
C ASN A 178 -5.93 -0.37 30.09
N LEU A 179 -6.89 0.25 29.42
CA LEU A 179 -7.34 -0.18 28.11
C LEU A 179 -6.80 0.78 27.03
N ALA A 180 -6.65 0.26 25.85
CA ALA A 180 -6.48 1.06 24.64
C ALA A 180 -7.70 0.85 23.74
N ALA A 181 -8.07 1.87 22.97
CA ALA A 181 -9.20 1.77 22.06
C ALA A 181 -8.86 2.36 20.69
N THR A 182 -9.43 1.77 19.63
CA THR A 182 -9.58 2.40 18.32
C THR A 182 -11.02 2.91 18.21
N VAL A 183 -11.21 4.06 17.57
CA VAL A 183 -12.52 4.66 17.30
C VAL A 183 -12.60 5.02 15.84
N GLU A 184 -13.68 4.60 15.20
CA GLU A 184 -14.05 4.97 13.83
C GLU A 184 -15.37 5.74 13.89
N LEU A 185 -15.40 6.94 13.36
CA LEU A 185 -16.61 7.75 13.24
C LEU A 185 -17.31 7.49 11.91
N SER A 186 -18.60 7.76 11.87
CA SER A 186 -19.36 7.74 10.61
C SER A 186 -18.82 8.78 9.63
N GLN A 187 -18.85 8.48 8.34
CA GLN A 187 -18.38 9.40 7.31
C GLN A 187 -19.05 10.78 7.43
N GLY A 188 -18.20 11.82 7.46
CA GLY A 188 -18.65 13.21 7.58
C GLY A 188 -18.90 13.69 9.01
N THR A 189 -18.71 12.87 10.02
CA THR A 189 -18.77 13.31 11.41
C THR A 189 -17.50 14.08 11.77
N PRO A 190 -17.61 15.33 12.30
CA PRO A 190 -16.44 16.09 12.73
C PRO A 190 -15.70 15.39 13.87
N THR A 191 -14.38 15.29 13.75
CA THR A 191 -13.53 14.63 14.78
C THR A 191 -13.37 15.51 16.04
N GLY A 192 -13.24 16.83 15.89
CA GLY A 192 -12.94 17.77 16.98
C GLY A 192 -13.83 17.68 18.24
N PRO A 193 -15.17 17.56 18.13
CA PRO A 193 -16.05 17.47 19.30
C PRO A 193 -15.77 16.23 20.17
N LEU A 194 -15.50 15.07 19.58
CA LEU A 194 -15.15 13.87 20.33
C LEU A 194 -13.82 14.05 21.06
N LEU A 195 -12.80 14.58 20.37
CA LEU A 195 -11.50 14.88 20.97
C LEU A 195 -11.63 15.77 22.20
N GLN A 196 -12.38 16.87 22.08
CA GLN A 196 -12.61 17.79 23.20
C GLN A 196 -13.30 17.12 24.38
N SER A 197 -14.31 16.31 24.12
CA SER A 197 -15.04 15.59 25.17
C SER A 197 -14.17 14.53 25.85
N LEU A 198 -13.36 13.78 25.12
CA LEU A 198 -12.42 12.80 25.67
C LEU A 198 -11.36 13.46 26.55
N VAL A 199 -10.72 14.52 26.08
CA VAL A 199 -9.69 15.23 26.84
C VAL A 199 -10.26 15.90 28.10
N ALA A 200 -11.48 16.43 28.04
CA ALA A 200 -12.12 17.07 29.18
C ALA A 200 -12.57 16.03 30.23
N ALA A 201 -13.14 14.92 29.83
CA ALA A 201 -13.68 13.91 30.74
C ALA A 201 -12.58 12.94 31.22
N LEU A 202 -11.64 12.55 30.38
CA LEU A 202 -10.61 11.56 30.66
C LEU A 202 -9.19 12.16 30.51
N PRO A 203 -8.77 13.06 31.39
CA PRO A 203 -7.51 13.80 31.25
C PRO A 203 -6.26 12.92 31.36
N SER A 204 -6.36 11.71 31.85
CA SER A 204 -5.25 10.73 31.91
C SER A 204 -5.07 9.93 30.62
N THR A 205 -5.99 10.04 29.65
CA THR A 205 -5.90 9.33 28.39
C THR A 205 -5.09 10.10 27.36
N SER A 206 -4.34 9.38 26.54
CA SER A 206 -3.65 9.92 25.37
C SER A 206 -4.51 9.67 24.14
N VAL A 207 -4.96 10.72 23.48
CA VAL A 207 -5.77 10.62 22.25
C VAL A 207 -4.90 10.99 21.06
N ILE A 208 -4.75 10.07 20.12
CA ILE A 208 -3.97 10.24 18.88
C ILE A 208 -4.96 10.26 17.72
N GLU A 209 -5.06 11.39 17.05
CA GLU A 209 -5.87 11.55 15.83
C GLU A 209 -5.06 11.05 14.62
N VAL A 210 -5.60 10.06 13.91
CA VAL A 210 -4.95 9.45 12.75
C VAL A 210 -5.64 9.85 11.46
N GLY A 211 -6.95 10.04 11.47
CA GLY A 211 -7.73 10.39 10.30
C GLY A 211 -7.22 11.60 9.55
N GLY A 212 -6.89 12.69 10.26
CA GLY A 212 -6.35 13.91 9.67
C GLY A 212 -4.97 13.75 9.02
N VAL A 213 -4.13 12.90 9.56
CA VAL A 213 -2.79 12.59 8.99
C VAL A 213 -2.93 11.80 7.69
N LEU A 214 -3.85 10.85 7.66
CA LEU A 214 -4.13 10.05 6.45
C LEU A 214 -4.77 10.88 5.35
N GLU A 215 -5.71 11.77 5.67
CA GLU A 215 -6.29 12.69 4.69
C GLU A 215 -5.21 13.61 4.10
N GLN A 216 -4.33 14.15 4.93
CA GLN A 216 -3.22 14.98 4.47
C GLN A 216 -2.24 14.20 3.58
N ALA A 217 -1.92 12.95 3.94
CA ALA A 217 -1.08 12.09 3.12
C ALA A 217 -1.73 11.77 1.77
N ARG A 218 -3.03 11.45 1.74
CA ARG A 218 -3.80 11.25 0.50
C ARG A 218 -3.80 12.50 -0.37
N ALA A 219 -4.05 13.67 0.22
CA ALA A 219 -4.04 14.94 -0.52
C ALA A 219 -2.67 15.23 -1.15
N ILE A 220 -1.57 14.94 -0.46
CA ILE A 220 -0.21 15.07 -1.00
C ILE A 220 -0.01 14.10 -2.17
N LEU A 221 -0.42 12.84 -2.03
CA LEU A 221 -0.28 11.83 -3.08
C LEU A 221 -1.13 12.18 -4.32
N GLU A 222 -2.35 12.66 -4.14
CA GLU A 222 -3.20 13.18 -5.23
C GLU A 222 -2.53 14.37 -5.94
N GLN A 223 -1.93 15.29 -5.19
CA GLN A 223 -1.23 16.44 -5.73
C GLN A 223 0.01 16.02 -6.55
N VAL A 224 0.78 15.04 -6.08
CA VAL A 224 1.89 14.43 -6.82
C VAL A 224 1.38 13.74 -8.09
N GLY A 225 0.28 13.01 -8.00
CA GLY A 225 -0.39 12.38 -9.15
C GLY A 225 -0.79 13.41 -10.21
N PHE A 226 -1.44 14.51 -9.79
CA PHE A 226 -1.81 15.61 -10.68
C PHE A 226 -0.61 16.30 -11.33
N ALA A 227 0.46 16.57 -10.57
CA ALA A 227 1.69 17.16 -11.08
C ALA A 227 2.35 16.23 -12.13
N THR A 228 2.38 14.93 -11.87
CA THR A 228 2.88 13.91 -12.80
C THR A 228 2.07 13.89 -14.09
N LEU A 229 0.73 13.95 -13.98
CA LEU A 229 -0.17 13.99 -15.13
C LEU A 229 0.05 15.27 -15.96
N ALA A 230 0.21 16.43 -15.31
CA ALA A 230 0.48 17.69 -15.97
C ALA A 230 1.82 17.66 -16.74
N ALA A 231 2.89 17.17 -16.11
CA ALA A 231 4.19 16.99 -16.74
C ALA A 231 4.14 16.03 -17.94
N ALA A 232 3.43 14.91 -17.79
CA ALA A 232 3.21 13.95 -18.88
C ALA A 232 2.44 14.58 -20.04
N SER A 233 1.43 15.41 -19.77
CA SER A 233 0.65 16.12 -20.79
C SER A 233 1.52 17.09 -21.60
N VAL A 234 2.40 17.83 -20.93
CA VAL A 234 3.37 18.74 -21.61
C VAL A 234 4.32 17.93 -22.47
N ALA A 235 4.84 16.81 -21.98
CA ALA A 235 5.74 15.93 -22.75
C ALA A 235 5.04 15.37 -24.00
N VAL A 236 3.78 14.96 -23.90
CA VAL A 236 2.98 14.48 -25.03
C VAL A 236 2.78 15.60 -26.06
N LEU A 237 2.42 16.81 -25.62
CA LEU A 237 2.26 17.96 -26.53
C LEU A 237 3.57 18.32 -27.24
N ALA A 238 4.68 18.32 -26.52
CA ALA A 238 6.01 18.54 -27.10
C ALA A 238 6.35 17.46 -28.12
N GLY A 239 6.10 16.18 -27.81
CA GLY A 239 6.30 15.06 -28.72
C GLY A 239 5.46 15.18 -29.99
N LEU A 240 4.19 15.59 -29.88
CA LEU A 240 3.32 15.86 -31.02
C LEU A 240 3.85 17.02 -31.89
N ALA A 241 4.33 18.10 -31.27
CA ALA A 241 4.91 19.23 -32.00
C ALA A 241 6.17 18.80 -32.80
N VAL A 242 7.04 17.98 -32.18
CA VAL A 242 8.22 17.40 -32.87
C VAL A 242 7.81 16.49 -34.03
N LEU A 243 6.79 15.64 -33.81
CA LEU A 243 6.27 14.75 -34.85
C LEU A 243 5.73 15.55 -36.04
N LEU A 244 4.92 16.59 -35.79
CA LEU A 244 4.39 17.47 -36.83
C LEU A 244 5.54 18.18 -37.62
N GLY A 245 6.55 18.63 -36.91
CA GLY A 245 7.76 19.23 -37.55
C GLY A 245 8.49 18.22 -38.44
N ALA A 246 8.70 17.00 -37.97
CA ALA A 246 9.35 15.94 -38.74
C ALA A 246 8.53 15.55 -40.00
N ILE A 247 7.21 15.44 -39.88
CA ILE A 247 6.32 15.18 -41.00
C ILE A 247 6.36 16.31 -42.02
N ALA A 248 6.36 17.55 -41.54
CA ALA A 248 6.45 18.73 -42.43
C ALA A 248 7.79 18.77 -43.19
N ALA A 249 8.89 18.49 -42.52
CA ALA A 249 10.23 18.44 -43.12
C ALA A 249 10.37 17.31 -44.16
N ALA A 250 9.80 16.14 -43.91
CA ALA A 250 9.84 15.01 -44.80
C ALA A 250 8.88 15.13 -46.02
N ARG A 251 8.01 16.12 -46.05
CA ARG A 251 6.95 16.28 -47.06
C ARG A 251 7.50 16.34 -48.49
N ALA A 252 8.59 17.10 -48.75
CA ALA A 252 9.15 17.27 -50.08
C ALA A 252 9.71 15.95 -50.65
N ALA A 253 10.49 15.21 -49.85
CA ALA A 253 11.03 13.89 -50.22
C ALA A 253 9.92 12.87 -50.50
N ARG A 254 8.91 12.81 -49.66
CA ARG A 254 7.79 11.88 -49.81
C ARG A 254 6.89 12.19 -51.01
N THR A 255 6.75 13.46 -51.39
CA THR A 255 6.05 13.85 -52.62
C THR A 255 6.77 13.30 -53.83
N TYR A 256 8.10 13.41 -53.87
CA TYR A 256 8.95 12.92 -54.97
C TYR A 256 8.81 11.39 -55.11
N ASP A 257 8.98 10.65 -54.04
CA ASP A 257 8.85 9.16 -54.03
C ASP A 257 7.45 8.71 -54.50
N THR A 258 6.40 9.40 -54.05
CA THR A 258 5.02 9.07 -54.45
C THR A 258 4.79 9.35 -55.93
N VAL A 259 5.38 10.39 -56.52
CA VAL A 259 5.25 10.70 -57.96
C VAL A 259 5.97 9.63 -58.77
N ILE A 260 7.18 9.21 -58.39
CA ILE A 260 7.95 8.17 -59.10
C ILE A 260 7.15 6.86 -59.07
N LEU A 261 6.64 6.43 -57.91
CA LEU A 261 5.85 5.19 -57.81
C LEU A 261 4.62 5.22 -58.73
N ARG A 262 3.96 6.38 -58.83
CA ARG A 262 2.81 6.54 -59.75
C ARG A 262 3.20 6.47 -61.24
N VAL A 263 4.34 7.03 -61.61
CA VAL A 263 4.87 6.95 -62.98
C VAL A 263 5.22 5.52 -63.35
N LEU A 264 5.69 4.73 -62.37
CA LEU A 264 5.97 3.30 -62.50
C LEU A 264 4.69 2.42 -62.50
N GLY A 265 3.49 3.04 -62.36
CA GLY A 265 2.21 2.33 -62.47
C GLY A 265 1.62 1.85 -61.12
N ALA A 266 2.14 2.30 -59.97
CA ALA A 266 1.60 1.96 -58.67
C ALA A 266 0.19 2.54 -58.46
N ASP A 267 -0.77 1.69 -58.04
CA ASP A 267 -2.09 2.12 -57.73
C ASP A 267 -2.14 2.86 -56.37
N ARG A 268 -3.13 3.74 -56.21
CA ARG A 268 -3.32 4.51 -54.96
C ARG A 268 -3.42 3.62 -53.72
N ARG A 269 -4.05 2.45 -53.81
CA ARG A 269 -4.16 1.48 -52.72
C ARG A 269 -2.80 0.94 -52.30
N GLN A 270 -1.94 0.67 -53.27
CA GLN A 270 -0.57 0.13 -53.03
C GLN A 270 0.27 1.17 -52.31
N ILE A 271 0.21 2.44 -52.72
CA ILE A 271 0.93 3.56 -52.07
C ILE A 271 0.46 3.75 -50.61
N ILE A 272 -0.87 3.75 -50.40
CA ILE A 272 -1.41 3.86 -49.02
C ILE A 272 -0.99 2.64 -48.19
N ALA A 273 -1.08 1.43 -48.70
CA ALA A 273 -0.70 0.23 -47.97
C ALA A 273 0.78 0.25 -47.60
N MET A 274 1.66 0.67 -48.49
CA MET A 274 3.11 0.80 -48.23
C MET A 274 3.38 1.82 -47.11
N GLN A 275 2.77 3.00 -47.21
CA GLN A 275 2.89 4.04 -46.16
C GLN A 275 2.31 3.57 -44.80
N LEU A 276 1.17 2.88 -44.83
CA LEU A 276 0.56 2.34 -43.62
C LEU A 276 1.49 1.33 -42.93
N ILE A 277 2.08 0.40 -43.70
CA ILE A 277 3.04 -0.58 -43.17
C ILE A 277 4.25 0.11 -42.54
N GLU A 278 4.81 1.14 -43.22
CA GLU A 278 5.94 1.93 -42.72
C GLU A 278 5.57 2.61 -41.39
N TYR A 279 4.43 3.30 -41.31
CA TYR A 279 4.02 3.99 -40.09
C TYR A 279 3.66 3.03 -38.97
N VAL A 280 3.03 1.89 -39.27
CA VAL A 280 2.73 0.86 -38.26
C VAL A 280 4.02 0.25 -37.72
N ALA A 281 5.00 -0.05 -38.59
CA ALA A 281 6.30 -0.58 -38.15
C ALA A 281 7.04 0.41 -37.25
N LEU A 282 7.09 1.70 -37.64
CA LEU A 282 7.68 2.77 -36.82
C LEU A 282 6.96 2.94 -35.48
N ALA A 283 5.61 2.98 -35.51
CA ALA A 283 4.81 3.14 -34.31
C ALA A 283 4.98 1.94 -33.36
N ALA A 284 5.04 0.72 -33.91
CA ALA A 284 5.27 -0.49 -33.12
C ALA A 284 6.67 -0.48 -32.45
N THR A 285 7.70 -0.09 -33.19
CA THR A 285 9.06 0.03 -32.65
C THR A 285 9.13 1.07 -31.55
N LEU A 286 8.56 2.25 -31.77
CA LEU A 286 8.48 3.32 -30.76
C LEU A 286 7.67 2.86 -29.52
N ALA A 287 6.59 2.12 -29.71
CA ALA A 287 5.77 1.62 -28.62
C ALA A 287 6.54 0.61 -27.74
N VAL A 288 7.31 -0.30 -28.36
CA VAL A 288 8.16 -1.25 -27.62
C VAL A 288 9.24 -0.54 -26.83
N VAL A 289 9.93 0.44 -27.45
CA VAL A 289 10.96 1.24 -26.77
C VAL A 289 10.36 2.07 -25.64
N ALA A 290 9.24 2.73 -25.89
CA ALA A 290 8.55 3.54 -24.89
C ALA A 290 8.06 2.70 -23.70
N LEU A 291 7.50 1.50 -23.98
CA LEU A 291 7.09 0.55 -22.95
C LEU A 291 8.30 0.08 -22.13
N GLY A 292 9.41 -0.28 -22.78
CA GLY A 292 10.62 -0.75 -22.11
C GLY A 292 11.22 0.31 -21.19
N ILE A 293 11.51 1.51 -21.73
CA ILE A 293 12.10 2.62 -20.97
C ILE A 293 11.12 3.11 -19.89
N GLY A 294 9.84 3.25 -20.25
CA GLY A 294 8.81 3.72 -19.31
C GLY A 294 8.58 2.78 -18.14
N SER A 295 8.54 1.46 -18.41
CA SER A 295 8.39 0.44 -17.35
C SER A 295 9.63 0.36 -16.47
N LEU A 296 10.83 0.44 -17.05
CA LEU A 296 12.08 0.42 -16.29
C LEU A 296 12.20 1.65 -15.37
N ALA A 297 11.91 2.83 -15.90
CA ALA A 297 11.94 4.06 -15.12
C ALA A 297 10.88 4.04 -13.99
N ALA A 298 9.66 3.58 -14.30
CA ALA A 298 8.61 3.44 -13.32
C ALA A 298 8.97 2.42 -12.23
N TRP A 299 9.53 1.27 -12.62
CA TRP A 299 10.01 0.27 -11.67
C TRP A 299 11.07 0.84 -10.72
N LEU A 300 12.09 1.52 -11.25
CA LEU A 300 13.14 2.16 -10.45
C LEU A 300 12.56 3.16 -9.43
N VAL A 301 11.63 4.01 -9.87
CA VAL A 301 11.02 5.02 -8.98
C VAL A 301 10.19 4.34 -7.89
N ILE A 302 9.35 3.39 -8.24
CA ILE A 302 8.44 2.73 -7.28
C ILE A 302 9.22 1.87 -6.28
N THR A 303 10.20 1.07 -6.75
CA THR A 303 10.89 0.11 -5.87
C THR A 303 12.09 0.69 -5.15
N GLN A 304 12.81 1.67 -5.73
CA GLN A 304 14.04 2.20 -5.15
C GLN A 304 13.85 3.54 -4.44
N LEU A 305 12.88 4.36 -4.88
CA LEU A 305 12.64 5.67 -4.28
C LEU A 305 11.51 5.63 -3.25
N PHE A 306 10.41 4.92 -3.56
CA PHE A 306 9.25 4.83 -2.67
C PHE A 306 9.23 3.54 -1.85
N GLU A 307 10.10 2.57 -2.13
CA GLU A 307 10.14 1.25 -1.46
C GLU A 307 8.76 0.54 -1.48
N PHE A 308 7.98 0.77 -2.55
CA PHE A 308 6.67 0.18 -2.77
C PHE A 308 6.75 -1.08 -3.62
N ASP A 309 5.74 -1.94 -3.49
CA ASP A 309 5.56 -3.10 -4.35
C ASP A 309 5.28 -2.67 -5.80
N TRP A 310 5.88 -3.40 -6.76
CA TRP A 310 5.63 -3.19 -8.17
C TRP A 310 4.27 -3.77 -8.57
N LEU A 311 3.22 -2.96 -8.53
CA LEU A 311 1.82 -3.32 -8.83
C LEU A 311 1.24 -2.45 -9.96
N PRO A 312 1.78 -2.51 -11.20
CA PRO A 312 1.23 -1.72 -12.30
C PRO A 312 -0.07 -2.32 -12.84
N ASP A 313 -1.05 -1.48 -13.11
CA ASP A 313 -2.21 -1.88 -13.93
C ASP A 313 -1.80 -1.90 -15.41
N TRP A 314 -1.45 -3.10 -15.90
CA TRP A 314 -1.08 -3.31 -17.30
C TRP A 314 -2.21 -2.95 -18.27
N GLY A 315 -3.49 -3.06 -17.86
CA GLY A 315 -4.63 -2.65 -18.67
C GLY A 315 -4.60 -1.16 -18.97
N GLN A 316 -4.40 -0.34 -17.95
CA GLN A 316 -4.28 1.10 -18.08
C GLN A 316 -3.02 1.50 -18.86
N VAL A 317 -1.88 0.86 -18.61
CA VAL A 317 -0.61 1.13 -19.32
C VAL A 317 -0.77 0.86 -20.81
N LEU A 318 -1.33 -0.29 -21.18
CA LEU A 318 -1.54 -0.66 -22.58
C LEU A 318 -2.60 0.21 -23.26
N ALA A 319 -3.65 0.64 -22.55
CA ALA A 319 -4.66 1.53 -23.09
C ALA A 319 -4.06 2.91 -23.44
N VAL A 320 -3.23 3.48 -22.55
CA VAL A 320 -2.54 4.77 -22.80
C VAL A 320 -1.55 4.62 -23.96
N LEU A 321 -0.78 3.53 -24.01
CA LEU A 321 0.16 3.24 -25.10
C LEU A 321 -0.61 3.09 -26.43
N GLY A 322 -1.70 2.34 -26.45
CA GLY A 322 -2.55 2.15 -27.63
C GLY A 322 -3.16 3.45 -28.13
N LEU A 323 -3.61 4.32 -27.21
CA LEU A 323 -4.09 5.66 -27.56
C LEU A 323 -2.98 6.49 -28.21
N GLY A 324 -1.76 6.47 -27.67
CA GLY A 324 -0.60 7.15 -28.22
C GLY A 324 -0.29 6.66 -29.64
N VAL A 325 -0.22 5.36 -29.86
CA VAL A 325 -0.02 4.75 -31.19
C VAL A 325 -1.14 5.17 -32.15
N PHE A 326 -2.39 5.15 -31.71
CA PHE A 326 -3.52 5.57 -32.54
C PHE A 326 -3.41 7.04 -32.97
N VAL A 327 -3.06 7.94 -32.07
CA VAL A 327 -2.87 9.35 -32.33
C VAL A 327 -1.73 9.56 -33.36
N VAL A 328 -0.59 8.90 -33.20
CA VAL A 328 0.54 8.97 -34.14
C VAL A 328 0.11 8.50 -35.53
N LEU A 329 -0.59 7.37 -35.65
CA LEU A 329 -1.06 6.83 -36.91
C LEU A 329 -2.11 7.76 -37.56
N ALA A 330 -3.02 8.32 -36.79
CA ALA A 330 -4.04 9.25 -37.29
C ALA A 330 -3.40 10.53 -37.88
N PHE A 331 -2.41 11.12 -37.19
CA PHE A 331 -1.69 12.27 -37.71
C PHE A 331 -0.84 11.92 -38.95
N ALA A 332 -0.15 10.79 -38.95
CA ALA A 332 0.67 10.35 -40.06
C ALA A 332 -0.17 10.12 -41.33
N LEU A 333 -1.32 9.43 -41.20
CA LEU A 333 -2.24 9.22 -42.30
C LEU A 333 -2.92 10.51 -42.75
N GLY A 334 -3.34 11.38 -41.80
CA GLY A 334 -3.91 12.67 -42.11
C GLY A 334 -2.97 13.57 -42.92
N ALA A 335 -1.69 13.60 -42.56
CA ALA A 335 -0.66 14.33 -43.30
C ALA A 335 -0.40 13.76 -44.72
N SER A 336 -0.68 12.47 -44.94
CA SER A 336 -0.51 11.82 -46.26
C SER A 336 -1.69 12.03 -47.21
N LEU A 337 -2.89 12.36 -46.72
CA LEU A 337 -4.08 12.57 -47.54
C LEU A 337 -3.95 13.66 -48.64
N PRO A 338 -3.32 14.83 -48.41
CA PRO A 338 -3.10 15.84 -49.46
C PRO A 338 -2.19 15.34 -50.58
N LEU A 339 -1.20 14.48 -50.26
CA LEU A 339 -0.27 13.90 -51.23
C LEU A 339 -0.98 13.00 -52.23
N LEU A 340 -2.03 12.32 -51.81
CA LEU A 340 -2.86 11.47 -52.68
C LEU A 340 -3.71 12.28 -53.69
N ARG A 341 -3.99 13.55 -53.40
CA ARG A 341 -4.76 14.46 -54.25
C ARG A 341 -3.88 15.25 -55.21
N ALA A 342 -2.57 15.25 -55.06
CA ALA A 342 -1.63 15.95 -55.95
C ALA A 342 -1.74 15.42 -57.38
N LYS A 343 -1.90 16.30 -58.35
CA LYS A 343 -1.92 15.98 -59.77
C LYS A 343 -0.49 15.81 -60.27
N PRO A 344 -0.11 14.67 -60.86
CA PRO A 344 1.28 14.43 -61.32
C PRO A 344 1.85 15.51 -62.25
N ALA A 345 0.96 16.07 -63.09
CA ALA A 345 1.36 17.10 -64.06
C ALA A 345 1.77 18.47 -63.46
N GLN A 346 1.31 18.78 -62.23
CA GLN A 346 1.70 19.98 -61.53
C GLN A 346 3.03 19.80 -60.77
N ALA A 347 3.23 18.65 -60.18
CA ALA A 347 4.44 18.33 -59.43
C ALA A 347 5.70 18.21 -60.30
N LEU A 348 5.56 17.83 -61.59
CA LEU A 348 6.64 17.80 -62.55
C LEU A 348 6.97 19.17 -63.16
N ARG A 349 6.13 20.17 -62.96
CA ARG A 349 6.34 21.54 -63.48
C ARG A 349 7.04 22.45 -62.48
N ASP A 350 7.02 22.09 -61.21
CA ASP A 350 7.64 22.82 -60.10
C ASP A 350 9.03 22.22 -59.71
N LEU A 351 9.53 21.21 -60.47
CA LEU A 351 10.89 20.68 -60.46
C LEU A 351 11.73 21.34 -61.57
#